data_5fe7621aba0d1b3ff75aeeffe64acd2b
#
_entry.id   5fe7621aba0d1b3ff75aeeffe64acd2b
#
_cell.length_a   1.000
_cell.length_b   1.000
_cell.length_c   1.000
_cell.angle_alpha   90.00
_cell.angle_beta   90.00
_cell.angle_gamma   90.00
#
_symmetry.space_group_name_H-M   'P 1'
#
loop_
_entity.id
_entity.type
_entity.pdbx_description
1 polymer ?
#
loop_
_entity_poly.entity_id
_entity_poly.type
_entity_poly.pdbx_seq_one_letter_code
_entity_poly.pdbx_strand_id
1 'polypeptide(L)'
;MTTAPPDSFRDEAKYSALKPWLGIIALVVAMTVMRGVYAGLIDLRTDEAYYWTWSKENVLSFLDHPPMVAWFVRFGTAIFGDTNFGARFAGLLAMFGAQVLLADLVWRVTRDLRVAFVAVAMMEASLYYGLLMTKIAPDVPLVLFVTAMAWALVRLAESGDGRWWLAAGIFAGLAALSKFTVALLIPAVLAFMWVPNWRGRWLRSPYPWAAAALGLLLFTPVLIWNMQHDWASFRFQAVRAAASHQWSLRTFGEFIGLQFGLVGFVLLPVVLTGVVLTAWRGYRRGEAVAILLSTAVLVPFVYFLWKSLSLRVGDTWPTFIWPFGFAAAAINLSMLQKEGWSPSFIAMSHRWVRIAIVSGIAFVVAVCFYYLAMPFNFIGRTDPVGGEAGFEAIVQRTEAELQKTGATWIATTDYRTYAMLRWFFNNRVPVVQINERGRYQGFREPDMSQIAGHTGIYVGREPDNNPSAALWASVPAKREPLEKVDRVWRGIVMDRYSIEKFTGWTPLLSPPPDSPLFDWRWLA
;
A
#
# COMPACT_ATOMS: atom_id res chain seq x y z
N MET A 1 49.25 37.86 -5.87
CA MET A 1 49.10 36.68 -6.73
C MET A 1 48.67 35.51 -5.80
N THR A 2 47.37 35.22 -5.74
CA THR A 2 46.85 34.09 -5.01
C THR A 2 46.86 32.88 -5.94
N THR A 3 47.77 31.96 -5.72
CA THR A 3 47.85 30.71 -6.48
C THR A 3 46.65 29.87 -6.17
N ALA A 4 45.90 29.48 -7.23
CA ALA A 4 44.80 28.51 -7.10
C ALA A 4 45.37 27.19 -6.53
N PRO A 5 44.64 26.49 -5.64
CA PRO A 5 45.09 25.20 -5.11
C PRO A 5 45.21 24.19 -6.26
N PRO A 6 46.18 23.24 -6.14
CA PRO A 6 46.40 22.22 -7.18
C PRO A 6 45.13 21.39 -7.47
N ASP A 7 44.94 20.98 -8.70
CA ASP A 7 43.76 20.22 -9.15
C ASP A 7 43.51 18.91 -8.39
N SER A 8 44.58 18.32 -7.81
CA SER A 8 44.51 17.14 -6.92
C SER A 8 43.62 17.35 -5.67
N PHE A 9 43.63 18.55 -5.07
CA PHE A 9 42.76 18.88 -3.92
C PHE A 9 41.28 19.08 -4.32
N ARG A 10 41.02 19.51 -5.58
CA ARG A 10 39.67 19.61 -6.10
C ARG A 10 39.05 18.23 -6.39
N ASP A 11 39.86 17.28 -6.84
CA ASP A 11 39.42 15.90 -7.11
C ASP A 11 39.20 15.14 -5.81
N GLU A 12 40.07 15.25 -4.80
CA GLU A 12 39.85 14.62 -3.49
C GLU A 12 38.58 15.15 -2.79
N ALA A 13 38.30 16.45 -2.85
CA ALA A 13 37.08 17.03 -2.30
C ALA A 13 35.82 16.56 -3.06
N LYS A 14 35.92 16.40 -4.37
CA LYS A 14 34.83 15.82 -5.21
C LYS A 14 34.60 14.34 -4.89
N TYR A 15 35.66 13.54 -4.78
CA TYR A 15 35.57 12.13 -4.42
C TYR A 15 35.08 11.93 -2.98
N SER A 16 35.44 12.78 -2.03
CA SER A 16 34.94 12.70 -0.66
C SER A 16 33.45 13.04 -0.54
N ALA A 17 32.94 13.92 -1.39
CA ALA A 17 31.52 14.27 -1.45
C ALA A 17 30.66 13.20 -2.16
N LEU A 18 31.23 12.44 -3.09
CA LEU A 18 30.53 11.38 -3.83
C LEU A 18 30.31 10.11 -3.00
N LYS A 19 31.23 9.76 -2.07
CA LYS A 19 31.16 8.53 -1.28
C LYS A 19 29.84 8.31 -0.54
N PRO A 20 29.23 9.29 0.15
CA PRO A 20 27.96 9.08 0.83
C PRO A 20 26.77 8.88 -0.14
N TRP A 21 26.74 9.56 -1.31
CA TRP A 21 25.75 9.32 -2.34
C TRP A 21 25.86 7.91 -2.91
N LEU A 22 27.07 7.43 -3.16
CA LEU A 22 27.31 6.06 -3.63
C LEU A 22 26.76 5.03 -2.63
N GLY A 23 26.91 5.27 -1.32
CA GLY A 23 26.33 4.42 -0.29
C GLY A 23 24.79 4.36 -0.35
N ILE A 24 24.13 5.51 -0.52
CA ILE A 24 22.67 5.58 -0.69
C ILE A 24 22.24 4.83 -1.96
N ILE A 25 22.88 5.13 -3.10
CA ILE A 25 22.58 4.50 -4.38
C ILE A 25 22.78 2.98 -4.29
N ALA A 26 23.90 2.52 -3.73
CA ALA A 26 24.20 1.10 -3.58
C ALA A 26 23.14 0.37 -2.74
N LEU A 27 22.75 0.96 -1.59
CA LEU A 27 21.70 0.40 -0.74
C LEU A 27 20.36 0.32 -1.49
N VAL A 28 19.91 1.43 -2.08
CA VAL A 28 18.61 1.51 -2.76
C VAL A 28 18.55 0.57 -3.97
N VAL A 29 19.61 0.51 -4.75
CA VAL A 29 19.70 -0.41 -5.91
C VAL A 29 19.71 -1.87 -5.46
N ALA A 30 20.55 -2.22 -4.47
CA ALA A 30 20.61 -3.60 -3.96
C ALA A 30 19.26 -4.09 -3.44
N MET A 31 18.57 -3.26 -2.63
CA MET A 31 17.26 -3.60 -2.10
C MET A 31 16.17 -3.61 -3.20
N THR A 32 16.26 -2.74 -4.21
CA THR A 32 15.34 -2.75 -5.35
C THR A 32 15.54 -4.00 -6.21
N VAL A 33 16.78 -4.43 -6.45
CA VAL A 33 17.07 -5.69 -7.15
C VAL A 33 16.52 -6.89 -6.36
N MET A 34 16.75 -6.94 -5.05
CA MET A 34 16.20 -7.99 -4.19
C MET A 34 14.67 -8.05 -4.28
N ARG A 35 13.99 -6.90 -4.18
CA ARG A 35 12.53 -6.80 -4.36
C ARG A 35 12.10 -7.19 -5.77
N GLY A 36 12.88 -6.86 -6.80
CA GLY A 36 12.62 -7.26 -8.19
C GLY A 36 12.66 -8.77 -8.39
N VAL A 37 13.65 -9.45 -7.80
CA VAL A 37 13.72 -10.91 -7.80
C VAL A 37 12.52 -11.52 -7.08
N TYR A 38 12.20 -11.02 -5.89
CA TYR A 38 11.02 -11.45 -5.14
C TYR A 38 9.72 -11.23 -5.94
N ALA A 39 9.58 -10.06 -6.57
CA ALA A 39 8.42 -9.69 -7.39
C ALA A 39 8.17 -10.63 -8.56
N GLY A 40 9.24 -11.16 -9.17
CA GLY A 40 9.15 -12.07 -10.30
C GLY A 40 8.88 -13.53 -9.92
N LEU A 41 9.42 -13.97 -8.78
CA LEU A 41 9.40 -15.37 -8.38
C LEU A 41 8.23 -15.77 -7.48
N ILE A 42 7.65 -14.83 -6.74
CA ILE A 42 6.51 -15.10 -5.86
C ILE A 42 5.21 -14.79 -6.60
N ASP A 43 4.27 -15.74 -6.60
CA ASP A 43 2.97 -15.58 -7.22
C ASP A 43 2.20 -14.38 -6.69
N LEU A 44 1.29 -13.85 -7.52
CA LEU A 44 0.38 -12.80 -7.07
C LEU A 44 -0.47 -13.32 -5.91
N ARG A 45 -0.68 -12.44 -4.95
CA ARG A 45 -1.66 -12.65 -3.88
C ARG A 45 -3.05 -12.25 -4.35
N THR A 46 -4.06 -12.72 -3.66
CA THR A 46 -5.47 -12.49 -4.02
C THR A 46 -5.81 -11.02 -4.25
N ASP A 47 -5.33 -10.12 -3.38
CA ASP A 47 -5.58 -8.68 -3.55
C ASP A 47 -4.84 -8.10 -4.78
N GLU A 48 -3.61 -8.58 -5.08
CA GLU A 48 -2.86 -8.13 -6.26
C GLU A 48 -3.56 -8.55 -7.56
N ALA A 49 -4.05 -9.80 -7.60
CA ALA A 49 -4.87 -10.29 -8.70
C ALA A 49 -6.18 -9.47 -8.83
N TYR A 50 -6.76 -9.04 -7.70
CA TYR A 50 -7.93 -8.17 -7.69
C TYR A 50 -7.62 -6.79 -8.33
N TYR A 51 -6.50 -6.16 -7.96
CA TYR A 51 -6.08 -4.89 -8.61
C TYR A 51 -5.66 -5.09 -10.08
N TRP A 52 -5.19 -6.29 -10.44
CA TRP A 52 -4.96 -6.62 -11.84
C TRP A 52 -6.29 -6.69 -12.61
N THR A 53 -7.37 -7.24 -12.04
CA THR A 53 -8.69 -7.19 -12.72
C THR A 53 -9.14 -5.74 -12.95
N TRP A 54 -8.88 -4.84 -12.00
CA TRP A 54 -9.16 -3.40 -12.16
C TRP A 54 -8.37 -2.77 -13.30
N SER A 55 -7.13 -3.20 -13.49
CA SER A 55 -6.27 -2.68 -14.56
C SER A 55 -6.79 -2.98 -15.97
N LYS A 56 -7.70 -3.93 -16.11
CA LYS A 56 -8.33 -4.30 -17.38
C LYS A 56 -9.58 -3.47 -17.69
N GLU A 57 -10.07 -2.70 -16.72
CA GLU A 57 -11.31 -1.91 -16.85
C GLU A 57 -11.00 -0.42 -17.07
N ASN A 58 -11.87 0.25 -17.87
CA ASN A 58 -11.76 1.68 -18.17
C ASN A 58 -12.78 2.48 -17.35
N VAL A 59 -12.66 2.40 -16.03
CA VAL A 59 -13.51 3.13 -15.08
C VAL A 59 -12.73 4.24 -14.38
N LEU A 60 -13.44 5.27 -13.92
CA LEU A 60 -12.82 6.44 -13.29
C LEU A 60 -12.39 6.18 -11.85
N SER A 61 -13.05 5.24 -11.16
CA SER A 61 -12.75 4.82 -9.79
C SER A 61 -13.36 3.46 -9.51
N PHE A 62 -13.13 2.93 -8.31
CA PHE A 62 -13.63 1.63 -7.85
C PHE A 62 -14.29 1.78 -6.48
N LEU A 63 -15.06 0.78 -6.06
CA LEU A 63 -15.77 0.80 -4.79
C LEU A 63 -14.79 0.91 -3.60
N ASP A 64 -13.80 0.02 -3.56
CA ASP A 64 -12.91 -0.13 -2.41
C ASP A 64 -11.87 0.99 -2.30
N HIS A 65 -11.30 1.42 -3.43
CA HIS A 65 -10.20 2.39 -3.49
C HIS A 65 -10.24 3.25 -4.77
N PRO A 66 -9.59 4.43 -4.76
CA PRO A 66 -9.33 5.22 -5.95
C PRO A 66 -8.46 4.49 -6.99
N PRO A 67 -8.36 4.98 -8.24
CA PRO A 67 -7.90 4.20 -9.39
C PRO A 67 -6.38 4.03 -9.52
N MET A 68 -5.54 4.71 -8.73
CA MET A 68 -4.08 4.79 -8.95
C MET A 68 -3.41 3.41 -8.98
N VAL A 69 -3.81 2.49 -8.12
CA VAL A 69 -3.24 1.14 -8.10
C VAL A 69 -3.51 0.39 -9.41
N ALA A 70 -4.71 0.54 -9.98
CA ALA A 70 -5.06 -0.05 -11.28
C ALA A 70 -4.21 0.52 -12.42
N TRP A 71 -3.95 1.82 -12.40
CA TRP A 71 -3.07 2.48 -13.38
C TRP A 71 -1.62 2.01 -13.26
N PHE A 72 -1.13 1.77 -12.04
CA PHE A 72 0.21 1.23 -11.80
C PHE A 72 0.34 -0.19 -12.36
N VAL A 73 -0.64 -1.05 -12.06
CA VAL A 73 -0.67 -2.42 -12.60
C VAL A 73 -0.74 -2.39 -14.13
N ARG A 74 -1.63 -1.56 -14.71
CA ARG A 74 -1.75 -1.40 -16.17
C ARG A 74 -0.45 -0.95 -16.81
N PHE A 75 0.24 0.03 -16.21
CA PHE A 75 1.53 0.51 -16.72
C PHE A 75 2.58 -0.61 -16.75
N GLY A 76 2.73 -1.36 -15.65
CA GLY A 76 3.71 -2.42 -15.59
C GLY A 76 3.38 -3.61 -16.50
N THR A 77 2.10 -4.01 -16.56
CA THR A 77 1.67 -5.12 -17.46
C THR A 77 1.69 -4.73 -18.94
N ALA A 78 1.57 -3.46 -19.28
CA ALA A 78 1.75 -2.98 -20.66
C ALA A 78 3.19 -3.15 -21.15
N ILE A 79 4.19 -3.15 -20.25
CA ILE A 79 5.60 -3.29 -20.59
C ILE A 79 6.06 -4.75 -20.51
N PHE A 80 5.69 -5.46 -19.43
CA PHE A 80 6.20 -6.79 -19.09
C PHE A 80 5.16 -7.91 -19.22
N GLY A 81 3.98 -7.59 -19.80
CA GLY A 81 2.87 -8.54 -19.93
C GLY A 81 2.19 -8.84 -18.58
N ASP A 82 1.16 -9.70 -18.63
CA ASP A 82 0.46 -10.20 -17.46
C ASP A 82 1.32 -11.25 -16.73
N THR A 83 2.35 -10.77 -16.05
CA THR A 83 3.29 -11.56 -15.25
C THR A 83 3.34 -11.05 -13.82
N ASN A 84 3.82 -11.87 -12.88
CA ASN A 84 4.02 -11.48 -11.49
C ASN A 84 4.87 -10.20 -11.37
N PHE A 85 5.95 -10.11 -12.16
CA PHE A 85 6.83 -8.94 -12.24
C PHE A 85 6.12 -7.74 -12.87
N GLY A 86 5.42 -7.95 -14.00
CA GLY A 86 4.70 -6.89 -14.70
C GLY A 86 3.67 -6.20 -13.81
N ALA A 87 2.87 -6.96 -13.07
CA ALA A 87 1.87 -6.41 -12.16
C ALA A 87 2.51 -5.53 -11.05
N ARG A 88 3.74 -5.83 -10.62
CA ARG A 88 4.45 -5.16 -9.50
C ARG A 88 5.45 -4.09 -9.95
N PHE A 89 5.81 -4.04 -11.23
CA PHE A 89 6.90 -3.19 -11.74
C PHE A 89 6.76 -1.71 -11.36
N ALA A 90 5.59 -1.11 -11.58
CA ALA A 90 5.36 0.29 -11.23
C ALA A 90 5.49 0.53 -9.71
N GLY A 91 5.13 -0.47 -8.89
CA GLY A 91 5.33 -0.45 -7.45
C GLY A 91 6.81 -0.41 -7.05
N LEU A 92 7.67 -1.18 -7.74
CA LEU A 92 9.12 -1.15 -7.52
C LEU A 92 9.69 0.23 -7.84
N LEU A 93 9.27 0.85 -8.96
CA LEU A 93 9.66 2.22 -9.32
C LEU A 93 9.17 3.25 -8.30
N ALA A 94 7.95 3.08 -7.79
CA ALA A 94 7.40 3.97 -6.77
C ALA A 94 8.21 3.91 -5.47
N MET A 95 8.59 2.73 -5.02
CA MET A 95 9.42 2.55 -3.84
C MET A 95 10.82 3.13 -4.02
N PHE A 96 11.45 2.89 -5.18
CA PHE A 96 12.73 3.53 -5.55
C PHE A 96 12.60 5.07 -5.50
N GLY A 97 11.57 5.62 -6.12
CA GLY A 97 11.31 7.07 -6.14
C GLY A 97 11.07 7.65 -4.74
N ALA A 98 10.31 6.96 -3.89
CA ALA A 98 10.06 7.39 -2.51
C ALA A 98 11.36 7.45 -1.68
N GLN A 99 12.27 6.50 -1.87
CA GLN A 99 13.58 6.47 -1.18
C GLN A 99 14.50 7.60 -1.64
N VAL A 100 14.55 7.89 -2.95
CA VAL A 100 15.31 9.00 -3.50
C VAL A 100 14.77 10.34 -2.99
N LEU A 101 13.45 10.51 -2.96
CA LEU A 101 12.80 11.71 -2.44
C LEU A 101 13.05 11.87 -0.93
N LEU A 102 12.99 10.78 -0.15
CA LEU A 102 13.32 10.79 1.27
C LEU A 102 14.77 11.21 1.52
N ALA A 103 15.71 10.66 0.74
CA ALA A 103 17.14 11.02 0.84
C ALA A 103 17.36 12.51 0.56
N ASP A 104 16.81 13.04 -0.54
CA ASP A 104 16.94 14.45 -0.90
C ASP A 104 16.24 15.37 0.12
N LEU A 105 15.06 14.98 0.61
CA LEU A 105 14.35 15.69 1.67
C LEU A 105 15.23 15.88 2.91
N VAL A 106 15.79 14.77 3.44
CA VAL A 106 16.61 14.81 4.65
C VAL A 106 17.92 15.56 4.42
N TRP A 107 18.55 15.37 3.26
CA TRP A 107 19.75 16.12 2.89
C TRP A 107 19.47 17.64 2.82
N ARG A 108 18.34 18.07 2.28
CA ARG A 108 17.97 19.49 2.23
C ARG A 108 17.85 20.12 3.59
N VAL A 109 17.30 19.38 4.56
CA VAL A 109 17.13 19.89 5.93
C VAL A 109 18.45 19.91 6.70
N THR A 110 19.31 18.90 6.51
CA THR A 110 20.50 18.71 7.35
C THR A 110 21.80 19.13 6.67
N ARG A 111 21.83 19.15 5.33
CA ARG A 111 23.04 19.30 4.51
C ARG A 111 24.10 18.23 4.77
N ASP A 112 23.66 17.09 5.33
CA ASP A 112 24.52 15.94 5.63
C ASP A 112 23.96 14.66 4.98
N LEU A 113 24.70 14.12 4.00
CA LEU A 113 24.36 12.89 3.30
C LEU A 113 24.41 11.64 4.20
N ARG A 114 25.14 11.68 5.31
CA ARG A 114 25.18 10.58 6.28
C ARG A 114 23.82 10.47 6.98
N VAL A 115 23.20 11.60 7.30
CA VAL A 115 21.86 11.65 7.88
C VAL A 115 20.81 11.16 6.88
N ALA A 116 20.94 11.55 5.60
CA ALA A 116 20.08 11.05 4.53
C ALA A 116 20.23 9.53 4.36
N PHE A 117 21.45 9.01 4.39
CA PHE A 117 21.70 7.56 4.39
C PHE A 117 21.00 6.85 5.55
N VAL A 118 21.09 7.39 6.77
CA VAL A 118 20.44 6.81 7.96
C VAL A 118 18.92 6.76 7.78
N ALA A 119 18.28 7.80 7.23
CA ALA A 119 16.84 7.82 6.99
C ALA A 119 16.41 6.73 6.00
N VAL A 120 17.14 6.59 4.87
CA VAL A 120 16.88 5.55 3.87
C VAL A 120 17.16 4.16 4.44
N ALA A 121 18.24 3.99 5.20
CA ALA A 121 18.59 2.73 5.84
C ALA A 121 17.55 2.30 6.89
N MET A 122 16.96 3.25 7.65
CA MET A 122 15.81 2.97 8.53
C MET A 122 14.59 2.51 7.72
N MET A 123 14.32 3.14 6.58
CA MET A 123 13.21 2.74 5.70
C MET A 123 13.41 1.31 5.20
N GLU A 124 14.60 0.97 4.73
CA GLU A 124 14.93 -0.38 4.25
C GLU A 124 15.01 -1.44 5.37
N ALA A 125 15.31 -1.04 6.58
CA ALA A 125 15.31 -1.93 7.75
C ALA A 125 13.92 -2.28 8.26
N SER A 126 12.89 -1.56 7.84
CA SER A 126 11.50 -1.90 8.12
C SER A 126 11.02 -2.99 7.15
N LEU A 127 10.38 -4.04 7.69
CA LEU A 127 9.83 -5.12 6.86
C LEU A 127 8.80 -4.60 5.86
N TYR A 128 8.06 -3.54 6.20
CA TYR A 128 7.13 -2.89 5.25
C TYR A 128 7.84 -2.53 3.94
N TYR A 129 8.88 -1.69 4.02
CA TYR A 129 9.49 -1.07 2.84
C TYR A 129 10.61 -1.92 2.26
N GLY A 130 11.32 -2.65 3.13
CA GLY A 130 12.37 -3.56 2.69
C GLY A 130 11.84 -4.71 1.82
N LEU A 131 10.61 -5.19 2.11
CA LEU A 131 10.05 -6.33 1.36
C LEU A 131 8.55 -6.22 1.06
N LEU A 132 7.69 -5.95 2.04
CA LEU A 132 6.24 -6.16 1.89
C LEU A 132 5.57 -5.18 0.91
N MET A 133 6.12 -3.97 0.71
CA MET A 133 5.67 -3.04 -0.32
C MET A 133 5.99 -3.49 -1.75
N THR A 134 6.59 -4.68 -1.93
CA THR A 134 6.65 -5.35 -3.22
C THR A 134 5.26 -5.84 -3.66
N LYS A 135 4.38 -6.23 -2.71
CA LYS A 135 2.96 -6.48 -2.97
C LYS A 135 2.33 -5.19 -3.51
N ILE A 136 1.83 -5.23 -4.75
CA ILE A 136 1.14 -4.05 -5.30
C ILE A 136 -0.20 -3.85 -4.60
N ALA A 137 -0.36 -2.67 -4.00
CA ALA A 137 -1.54 -2.25 -3.25
C ALA A 137 -1.69 -0.73 -3.35
N PRO A 138 -2.86 -0.15 -3.03
CA PRO A 138 -3.06 1.31 -3.01
C PRO A 138 -2.08 2.08 -2.13
N ASP A 139 -1.50 1.39 -1.14
CA ASP A 139 -0.50 1.95 -0.22
C ASP A 139 0.82 2.29 -0.92
N VAL A 140 1.20 1.55 -1.96
CA VAL A 140 2.47 1.73 -2.67
C VAL A 140 2.53 3.09 -3.39
N PRO A 141 1.59 3.45 -4.28
CA PRO A 141 1.55 4.80 -4.86
C PRO A 141 1.30 5.88 -3.80
N LEU A 142 0.52 5.59 -2.75
CA LEU A 142 0.30 6.53 -1.65
C LEU A 142 1.62 6.94 -1.00
N VAL A 143 2.48 5.98 -0.61
CA VAL A 143 3.80 6.24 0.00
C VAL A 143 4.67 7.12 -0.90
N LEU A 144 4.71 6.86 -2.21
CA LEU A 144 5.43 7.71 -3.15
C LEU A 144 4.94 9.16 -3.09
N PHE A 145 3.63 9.35 -3.26
CA PHE A 145 3.08 10.69 -3.44
C PHE A 145 3.03 11.50 -2.14
N VAL A 146 2.85 10.88 -0.97
CA VAL A 146 2.95 11.62 0.30
C VAL A 146 4.40 12.00 0.60
N THR A 147 5.38 11.17 0.24
CA THR A 147 6.80 11.51 0.36
C THR A 147 7.17 12.65 -0.60
N ALA A 148 6.64 12.63 -1.82
CA ALA A 148 6.82 13.72 -2.79
C ALA A 148 6.15 15.02 -2.33
N MET A 149 4.97 14.95 -1.71
CA MET A 149 4.29 16.10 -1.09
C MET A 149 5.16 16.69 0.03
N ALA A 150 5.68 15.86 0.94
CA ALA A 150 6.56 16.33 2.01
C ALA A 150 7.84 16.97 1.45
N TRP A 151 8.43 16.36 0.43
CA TRP A 151 9.60 16.90 -0.27
C TRP A 151 9.31 18.27 -0.86
N ALA A 152 8.17 18.46 -1.53
CA ALA A 152 7.77 19.76 -2.09
C ALA A 152 7.57 20.83 -0.98
N LEU A 153 6.98 20.44 0.17
CA LEU A 153 6.81 21.34 1.32
C LEU A 153 8.15 21.70 1.98
N VAL A 154 9.12 20.78 2.00
CA VAL A 154 10.50 21.09 2.44
C VAL A 154 11.18 22.06 1.46
N ARG A 155 11.00 21.87 0.16
CA ARG A 155 11.48 22.82 -0.88
C ARG A 155 10.87 24.21 -0.72
N LEU A 156 9.57 24.26 -0.38
CA LEU A 156 8.88 25.51 -0.02
C LEU A 156 9.56 26.17 1.19
N ALA A 157 9.82 25.40 2.23
CA ALA A 157 10.45 25.89 3.45
C ALA A 157 11.86 26.43 3.22
N GLU A 158 12.62 25.75 2.38
CA GLU A 158 13.99 26.09 2.01
C GLU A 158 14.08 27.38 1.16
N SER A 159 13.24 27.47 0.12
CA SER A 159 13.34 28.55 -0.88
C SER A 159 12.42 29.73 -0.62
N GLY A 160 11.33 29.54 0.11
CA GLY A 160 10.25 30.51 0.25
C GLY A 160 9.45 30.75 -1.04
N ASP A 161 9.69 29.97 -2.10
CA ASP A 161 9.00 30.10 -3.39
C ASP A 161 7.63 29.42 -3.35
N GLY A 162 6.56 30.23 -3.44
CA GLY A 162 5.17 29.75 -3.37
C GLY A 162 4.79 28.71 -4.43
N ARG A 163 5.53 28.62 -5.55
CA ARG A 163 5.26 27.61 -6.59
C ARG A 163 5.37 26.18 -6.08
N TRP A 164 6.12 25.93 -5.01
CA TRP A 164 6.21 24.61 -4.39
C TRP A 164 4.90 24.17 -3.72
N TRP A 165 3.99 25.11 -3.39
CA TRP A 165 2.62 24.74 -3.02
C TRP A 165 1.91 24.00 -4.14
N LEU A 166 2.06 24.47 -5.40
CA LEU A 166 1.42 23.82 -6.55
C LEU A 166 1.91 22.38 -6.71
N ALA A 167 3.22 22.15 -6.59
CA ALA A 167 3.79 20.80 -6.59
C ALA A 167 3.24 19.95 -5.45
N ALA A 168 3.15 20.48 -4.22
CA ALA A 168 2.56 19.79 -3.09
C ALA A 168 1.08 19.45 -3.33
N GLY A 169 0.30 20.35 -3.96
CA GLY A 169 -1.09 20.13 -4.33
C GLY A 169 -1.26 19.01 -5.37
N ILE A 170 -0.39 18.98 -6.38
CA ILE A 170 -0.36 17.90 -7.38
C ILE A 170 -0.09 16.56 -6.68
N PHE A 171 0.94 16.47 -5.84
CA PHE A 171 1.25 15.23 -5.13
C PHE A 171 0.17 14.83 -4.13
N ALA A 172 -0.48 15.79 -3.46
CA ALA A 172 -1.64 15.52 -2.61
C ALA A 172 -2.82 14.94 -3.39
N GLY A 173 -3.11 15.48 -4.59
CA GLY A 173 -4.14 14.95 -5.49
C GLY A 173 -3.82 13.54 -5.97
N LEU A 174 -2.58 13.26 -6.36
CA LEU A 174 -2.12 11.92 -6.75
C LEU A 174 -2.16 10.94 -5.56
N ALA A 175 -1.85 11.39 -4.36
CA ALA A 175 -2.01 10.62 -3.14
C ALA A 175 -3.50 10.32 -2.84
N ALA A 176 -4.40 11.28 -3.07
CA ALA A 176 -5.84 11.10 -2.93
C ALA A 176 -6.39 10.10 -3.96
N LEU A 177 -5.87 10.11 -5.19
CA LEU A 177 -6.15 9.09 -6.21
C LEU A 177 -5.60 7.70 -5.84
N SER A 178 -4.69 7.62 -4.86
CA SER A 178 -4.14 6.34 -4.37
C SER A 178 -4.98 5.76 -3.24
N LYS A 179 -5.27 6.55 -2.20
CA LYS A 179 -6.02 6.04 -1.03
C LYS A 179 -6.64 7.19 -0.22
N PHE A 180 -7.88 7.01 0.24
CA PHE A 180 -8.61 8.02 1.02
C PHE A 180 -7.94 8.39 2.35
N THR A 181 -7.13 7.50 2.92
CA THR A 181 -6.42 7.74 4.19
C THR A 181 -5.45 8.92 4.15
N VAL A 182 -5.08 9.42 2.96
CA VAL A 182 -4.28 10.67 2.83
C VAL A 182 -4.94 11.86 3.53
N ALA A 183 -6.26 11.87 3.68
CA ALA A 183 -6.98 12.92 4.41
C ALA A 183 -6.49 13.08 5.86
N LEU A 184 -5.93 12.05 6.48
CA LEU A 184 -5.32 12.10 7.80
C LEU A 184 -4.05 12.97 7.87
N LEU A 185 -3.49 13.36 6.72
CA LEU A 185 -2.35 14.29 6.66
C LEU A 185 -2.76 15.78 6.58
N ILE A 186 -4.05 16.07 6.38
CA ILE A 186 -4.55 17.46 6.36
C ILE A 186 -4.12 18.24 7.61
N PRO A 187 -4.25 17.69 8.85
CA PRO A 187 -3.79 18.41 10.06
C PRO A 187 -2.29 18.75 10.02
N ALA A 188 -1.45 17.89 9.42
CA ALA A 188 -0.01 18.15 9.32
C ALA A 188 0.29 19.32 8.36
N VAL A 189 -0.39 19.38 7.22
CA VAL A 189 -0.25 20.48 6.25
C VAL A 189 -0.77 21.79 6.85
N LEU A 190 -1.90 21.75 7.56
CA LEU A 190 -2.45 22.92 8.25
C LEU A 190 -1.51 23.40 9.38
N ALA A 191 -0.97 22.49 10.20
CA ALA A 191 0.00 22.83 11.24
C ALA A 191 1.28 23.45 10.65
N PHE A 192 1.79 22.91 9.55
CA PHE A 192 2.91 23.47 8.80
C PHE A 192 2.62 24.90 8.31
N MET A 193 1.44 25.14 7.77
CA MET A 193 1.04 26.47 7.28
C MET A 193 0.82 27.46 8.41
N TRP A 194 0.41 26.98 9.60
CA TRP A 194 0.01 27.81 10.75
C TRP A 194 1.17 28.30 11.63
N VAL A 195 2.42 28.00 11.27
CA VAL A 195 3.59 28.47 12.00
C VAL A 195 3.58 30.01 12.07
N PRO A 196 3.85 30.62 13.26
CA PRO A 196 3.67 32.06 13.48
C PRO A 196 4.29 32.95 12.41
N ASN A 197 5.51 32.65 11.97
CA ASN A 197 6.23 33.44 10.98
C ASN A 197 5.70 33.26 9.53
N TRP A 198 4.80 32.30 9.28
CA TRP A 198 4.35 31.91 7.96
C TRP A 198 2.86 32.08 7.72
N ARG A 199 2.02 31.96 8.78
CA ARG A 199 0.56 31.99 8.63
C ARG A 199 0.04 33.22 7.92
N GLY A 200 0.57 34.41 8.25
CA GLY A 200 0.18 35.67 7.62
C GLY A 200 0.54 35.75 6.14
N ARG A 201 1.63 35.13 5.74
CA ARG A 201 2.10 35.05 4.35
C ARG A 201 1.25 34.10 3.52
N TRP A 202 1.12 32.85 3.98
CA TRP A 202 0.50 31.79 3.18
C TRP A 202 -1.01 31.86 3.15
N LEU A 203 -1.68 32.26 4.24
CA LEU A 203 -3.15 32.42 4.23
C LEU A 203 -3.62 33.52 3.27
N ARG A 204 -2.77 34.55 3.03
CA ARG A 204 -3.07 35.66 2.09
C ARG A 204 -2.53 35.40 0.69
N SER A 205 -1.72 34.37 0.50
CA SER A 205 -1.16 34.00 -0.78
C SER A 205 -2.14 33.16 -1.60
N PRO A 206 -2.21 33.31 -2.94
CA PRO A 206 -3.05 32.45 -3.76
C PRO A 206 -2.52 31.02 -3.90
N TYR A 207 -1.24 30.76 -3.65
CA TYR A 207 -0.59 29.49 -3.92
C TYR A 207 -1.16 28.29 -3.13
N PRO A 208 -1.42 28.35 -1.80
CA PRO A 208 -2.02 27.22 -1.09
C PRO A 208 -3.43 26.90 -1.59
N TRP A 209 -4.21 27.91 -1.94
CA TRP A 209 -5.58 27.74 -2.46
C TRP A 209 -5.56 27.14 -3.87
N ALA A 210 -4.67 27.61 -4.74
CA ALA A 210 -4.44 27.03 -6.05
C ALA A 210 -3.94 25.57 -5.93
N ALA A 211 -3.10 25.26 -4.96
CA ALA A 211 -2.67 23.90 -4.66
C ALA A 211 -3.82 22.99 -4.26
N ALA A 212 -4.72 23.48 -3.38
CA ALA A 212 -5.93 22.76 -3.00
C ALA A 212 -6.85 22.53 -4.21
N ALA A 213 -7.04 23.55 -5.05
CA ALA A 213 -7.83 23.43 -6.28
C ALA A 213 -7.23 22.42 -7.26
N LEU A 214 -5.91 22.42 -7.45
CA LEU A 214 -5.21 21.41 -8.28
C LEU A 214 -5.35 19.99 -7.73
N GLY A 215 -5.23 19.81 -6.42
CA GLY A 215 -5.44 18.52 -5.77
C GLY A 215 -6.87 18.01 -5.98
N LEU A 216 -7.87 18.88 -5.82
CA LEU A 216 -9.28 18.56 -6.06
C LEU A 216 -9.54 18.29 -7.55
N LEU A 217 -8.93 19.04 -8.47
CA LEU A 217 -9.05 18.80 -9.90
C LEU A 217 -8.52 17.42 -10.29
N LEU A 218 -7.37 17.01 -9.75
CA LEU A 218 -6.84 15.66 -9.96
C LEU A 218 -7.76 14.57 -9.37
N PHE A 219 -8.46 14.87 -8.29
CA PHE A 219 -9.38 13.93 -7.63
C PHE A 219 -10.76 13.85 -8.32
N THR A 220 -11.06 14.71 -9.30
CA THR A 220 -12.36 14.75 -10.00
C THR A 220 -12.81 13.40 -10.59
N PRO A 221 -11.95 12.50 -11.13
CA PRO A 221 -12.39 11.20 -11.61
C PRO A 221 -13.13 10.38 -10.53
N VAL A 222 -12.62 10.42 -9.29
CA VAL A 222 -13.25 9.74 -8.14
C VAL A 222 -14.59 10.38 -7.79
N LEU A 223 -14.67 11.71 -7.82
CA LEU A 223 -15.93 12.44 -7.55
C LEU A 223 -16.98 12.12 -8.61
N ILE A 224 -16.61 12.18 -9.90
CA ILE A 224 -17.52 11.88 -11.01
C ILE A 224 -18.03 10.45 -10.89
N TRP A 225 -17.15 9.48 -10.65
CA TRP A 225 -17.57 8.09 -10.48
C TRP A 225 -18.56 7.93 -9.31
N ASN A 226 -18.27 8.55 -8.15
CA ASN A 226 -19.16 8.49 -6.99
C ASN A 226 -20.52 9.14 -7.26
N MET A 227 -20.55 10.27 -7.97
CA MET A 227 -21.81 10.92 -8.38
C MET A 227 -22.67 10.02 -9.29
N GLN A 228 -22.02 9.24 -10.15
CA GLN A 228 -22.68 8.30 -11.08
C GLN A 228 -23.14 7.00 -10.39
N HIS A 229 -22.64 6.70 -9.19
CA HIS A 229 -22.86 5.44 -8.46
C HIS A 229 -23.37 5.69 -7.02
N ASP A 230 -24.23 6.69 -6.83
CA ASP A 230 -24.90 7.00 -5.54
C ASP A 230 -23.94 7.12 -4.36
N TRP A 231 -22.74 7.69 -4.58
CA TRP A 231 -21.70 7.85 -3.57
C TRP A 231 -21.23 6.53 -2.94
N ALA A 232 -21.32 5.44 -3.68
CA ALA A 232 -21.08 4.09 -3.18
C ALA A 232 -19.75 3.93 -2.47
N SER A 233 -18.63 4.42 -3.05
CA SER A 233 -17.31 4.29 -2.44
C SER A 233 -17.20 5.07 -1.12
N PHE A 234 -17.74 6.30 -1.05
CA PHE A 234 -17.71 7.08 0.18
C PHE A 234 -18.62 6.50 1.26
N ARG A 235 -19.81 6.01 0.88
CA ARG A 235 -20.70 5.30 1.82
C ARG A 235 -20.04 4.04 2.38
N PHE A 236 -19.41 3.23 1.51
CA PHE A 236 -18.66 2.04 1.89
C PHE A 236 -17.56 2.36 2.91
N GLN A 237 -16.74 3.39 2.64
CA GLN A 237 -15.68 3.80 3.56
C GLN A 237 -16.24 4.41 4.86
N ALA A 238 -17.33 5.16 4.78
CA ALA A 238 -17.98 5.75 5.95
C ALA A 238 -18.53 4.66 6.90
N VAL A 239 -19.17 3.62 6.35
CA VAL A 239 -19.67 2.48 7.13
C VAL A 239 -18.52 1.74 7.79
N ARG A 240 -17.44 1.45 7.07
CA ARG A 240 -16.23 0.83 7.63
C ARG A 240 -15.58 1.70 8.73
N ALA A 241 -15.54 3.00 8.52
CA ALA A 241 -14.99 3.93 9.52
C ALA A 241 -15.91 4.08 10.73
N ALA A 242 -17.24 4.02 10.55
CA ALA A 242 -18.23 4.11 11.62
C ALA A 242 -18.46 2.78 12.34
N ALA A 243 -18.12 1.64 11.73
CA ALA A 243 -18.25 0.34 12.34
C ALA A 243 -17.52 0.34 13.69
N SER A 244 -18.29 0.24 14.76
CA SER A 244 -17.79 0.14 16.12
C SER A 244 -18.20 -1.23 16.66
N HIS A 245 -17.21 -2.05 16.91
CA HIS A 245 -17.37 -3.24 17.70
C HIS A 245 -17.21 -2.89 19.19
N GLN A 246 -17.58 -3.80 20.06
CA GLN A 246 -17.28 -3.63 21.48
C GLN A 246 -15.77 -3.42 21.69
N TRP A 247 -15.41 -2.63 22.70
CA TRP A 247 -14.01 -2.37 23.05
C TRP A 247 -13.24 -3.70 23.20
N SER A 248 -12.10 -3.80 22.52
CA SER A 248 -11.32 -5.02 22.45
C SER A 248 -9.84 -4.72 22.65
N LEU A 249 -9.29 -5.14 23.79
CA LEU A 249 -7.84 -5.08 24.01
C LEU A 249 -7.09 -6.05 23.08
N ARG A 250 -7.78 -7.06 22.53
CA ARG A 250 -7.19 -7.99 21.56
C ARG A 250 -6.82 -7.26 20.26
N THR A 251 -7.75 -6.54 19.66
CA THR A 251 -7.50 -5.80 18.40
C THR A 251 -6.47 -4.68 18.60
N PHE A 252 -6.45 -4.07 19.79
CA PHE A 252 -5.41 -3.11 20.17
C PHE A 252 -4.03 -3.80 20.25
N GLY A 253 -3.93 -4.92 20.95
CA GLY A 253 -2.69 -5.71 21.06
C GLY A 253 -2.21 -6.23 19.70
N GLU A 254 -3.12 -6.68 18.84
CA GLU A 254 -2.83 -7.08 17.45
C GLU A 254 -2.23 -5.92 16.67
N PHE A 255 -2.80 -4.71 16.76
CA PHE A 255 -2.27 -3.53 16.07
C PHE A 255 -0.86 -3.18 16.54
N ILE A 256 -0.64 -3.14 17.86
CA ILE A 256 0.69 -2.83 18.43
C ILE A 256 1.70 -3.89 18.01
N GLY A 257 1.35 -5.18 18.13
CA GLY A 257 2.21 -6.29 17.71
C GLY A 257 2.60 -6.22 16.23
N LEU A 258 1.62 -5.89 15.37
CA LEU A 258 1.86 -5.69 13.94
C LEU A 258 2.83 -4.53 13.68
N GLN A 259 2.69 -3.38 14.38
CA GLN A 259 3.63 -2.27 14.19
C GLN A 259 5.06 -2.67 14.60
N PHE A 260 5.23 -3.38 15.72
CA PHE A 260 6.54 -3.90 16.14
C PHE A 260 7.12 -4.90 15.13
N GLY A 261 6.30 -5.81 14.60
CA GLY A 261 6.75 -6.79 13.61
C GLY A 261 7.10 -6.19 12.26
N LEU A 262 6.33 -5.21 11.80
CA LEU A 262 6.39 -4.70 10.43
C LEU A 262 7.30 -3.47 10.29
N VAL A 263 7.32 -2.56 11.28
CA VAL A 263 8.30 -1.47 11.32
C VAL A 263 9.63 -1.99 11.85
N GLY A 264 9.61 -2.80 12.90
CA GLY A 264 10.78 -3.43 13.51
C GLY A 264 10.81 -3.25 15.02
N PHE A 265 11.14 -4.32 15.76
CA PHE A 265 11.11 -4.34 17.22
C PHE A 265 11.97 -3.26 17.88
N VAL A 266 13.15 -3.00 17.32
CA VAL A 266 14.08 -1.95 17.79
C VAL A 266 13.81 -0.63 17.06
N LEU A 267 13.45 -0.70 15.78
CA LEU A 267 13.29 0.47 14.92
C LEU A 267 12.09 1.32 15.34
N LEU A 268 10.95 0.71 15.66
CA LEU A 268 9.73 1.43 16.03
C LEU A 268 9.94 2.35 17.27
N PRO A 269 10.48 1.88 18.42
CA PRO A 269 10.74 2.76 19.56
C PRO A 269 11.73 3.88 19.23
N VAL A 270 12.78 3.60 18.45
CA VAL A 270 13.75 4.60 18.01
C VAL A 270 13.08 5.69 17.16
N VAL A 271 12.25 5.29 16.21
CA VAL A 271 11.54 6.23 15.33
C VAL A 271 10.53 7.06 16.13
N LEU A 272 9.71 6.43 16.98
CA LEU A 272 8.73 7.16 17.79
C LEU A 272 9.38 8.15 18.75
N THR A 273 10.50 7.78 19.39
CA THR A 273 11.27 8.70 20.22
C THR A 273 11.76 9.88 19.39
N GLY A 274 12.34 9.63 18.21
CA GLY A 274 12.79 10.69 17.31
C GLY A 274 11.65 11.61 16.86
N VAL A 275 10.47 11.07 16.57
CA VAL A 275 9.26 11.83 16.19
C VAL A 275 8.80 12.72 17.35
N VAL A 276 8.73 12.18 18.58
CA VAL A 276 8.30 12.95 19.77
C VAL A 276 9.27 14.09 20.07
N LEU A 277 10.59 13.84 20.03
CA LEU A 277 11.59 14.88 20.22
C LEU A 277 11.55 15.93 19.10
N THR A 278 11.31 15.51 17.86
CA THR A 278 11.11 16.43 16.73
C THR A 278 9.85 17.28 16.92
N ALA A 279 8.73 16.71 17.40
CA ALA A 279 7.54 17.44 17.73
C ALA A 279 7.79 18.49 18.83
N TRP A 280 8.39 18.05 19.93
CA TRP A 280 8.71 18.94 21.05
C TRP A 280 9.55 20.16 20.60
N ARG A 281 10.61 19.94 19.83
CA ARG A 281 11.45 21.00 19.26
C ARG A 281 10.65 21.87 18.29
N GLY A 282 9.96 21.26 17.35
CA GLY A 282 9.21 21.94 16.30
C GLY A 282 8.18 22.92 16.87
N TYR A 283 7.35 22.45 17.80
CA TYR A 283 6.32 23.29 18.42
C TYR A 283 6.89 24.37 19.33
N ARG A 284 8.00 24.10 20.06
CA ARG A 284 8.63 25.11 20.91
C ARG A 284 9.34 26.21 20.13
N ARG A 285 9.95 25.87 18.99
CA ARG A 285 10.75 26.82 18.20
C ARG A 285 10.05 27.35 16.96
N GLY A 286 8.84 26.84 16.64
CA GLY A 286 8.13 27.19 15.42
C GLY A 286 8.83 26.70 14.15
N GLU A 287 9.47 25.53 14.18
CA GLU A 287 10.17 24.94 13.04
C GLU A 287 9.18 24.19 12.14
N ALA A 288 8.78 24.82 11.04
CA ALA A 288 7.71 24.33 10.17
C ALA A 288 7.92 22.89 9.67
N VAL A 289 9.14 22.54 9.23
CA VAL A 289 9.45 21.17 8.75
C VAL A 289 9.36 20.14 9.88
N ALA A 290 9.85 20.48 11.07
CA ALA A 290 9.75 19.59 12.23
C ALA A 290 8.28 19.36 12.63
N ILE A 291 7.45 20.40 12.60
CA ILE A 291 5.99 20.32 12.84
C ILE A 291 5.33 19.44 11.78
N LEU A 292 5.62 19.66 10.49
CA LEU A 292 5.09 18.84 9.40
C LEU A 292 5.39 17.35 9.62
N LEU A 293 6.67 17.00 9.74
CA LEU A 293 7.11 15.61 9.82
C LEU A 293 6.55 14.90 11.05
N SER A 294 6.56 15.55 12.21
CA SER A 294 6.06 14.94 13.44
C SER A 294 4.54 14.82 13.47
N THR A 295 3.80 15.84 13.02
CA THR A 295 2.33 15.82 12.99
C THR A 295 1.81 14.81 11.98
N ALA A 296 2.49 14.65 10.83
CA ALA A 296 2.17 13.65 9.81
C ALA A 296 2.30 12.19 10.32
N VAL A 297 3.07 11.97 11.39
CA VAL A 297 3.12 10.67 12.07
C VAL A 297 2.12 10.61 13.22
N LEU A 298 2.19 11.57 14.14
CA LEU A 298 1.46 11.50 15.41
C LEU A 298 -0.05 11.50 15.25
N VAL A 299 -0.60 12.34 14.37
CA VAL A 299 -2.05 12.43 14.19
C VAL A 299 -2.64 11.15 13.63
N PRO A 300 -2.16 10.61 12.49
CA PRO A 300 -2.69 9.34 11.99
C PRO A 300 -2.38 8.16 12.90
N PHE A 301 -1.22 8.13 13.57
CA PHE A 301 -0.86 7.04 14.46
C PHE A 301 -1.80 6.98 15.68
N VAL A 302 -2.10 8.12 16.31
CA VAL A 302 -3.07 8.22 17.40
C VAL A 302 -4.48 7.85 16.92
N TYR A 303 -4.87 8.25 15.70
CA TYR A 303 -6.13 7.83 15.10
C TYR A 303 -6.22 6.31 14.96
N PHE A 304 -5.18 5.63 14.45
CA PHE A 304 -5.17 4.18 14.32
C PHE A 304 -5.10 3.46 15.67
N LEU A 305 -4.37 4.00 16.65
CA LEU A 305 -4.40 3.51 18.03
C LEU A 305 -5.80 3.57 18.62
N TRP A 306 -6.50 4.69 18.45
CA TRP A 306 -7.87 4.84 18.92
C TRP A 306 -8.82 3.86 18.21
N LYS A 307 -8.73 3.75 16.90
CA LYS A 307 -9.55 2.82 16.10
C LYS A 307 -9.27 1.35 16.46
N SER A 308 -8.04 0.99 16.76
CA SER A 308 -7.68 -0.38 17.11
C SER A 308 -8.31 -0.88 18.42
N LEU A 309 -8.83 0.04 19.25
CA LEU A 309 -9.61 -0.33 20.45
C LEU A 309 -11.00 -0.91 20.12
N SER A 310 -11.51 -0.69 18.91
CA SER A 310 -12.87 -1.12 18.54
C SER A 310 -12.96 -1.81 17.18
N LEU A 311 -11.89 -1.78 16.39
CA LEU A 311 -11.84 -2.35 15.04
C LEU A 311 -10.45 -2.94 14.77
N ARG A 312 -10.40 -4.05 14.04
CA ARG A 312 -9.13 -4.56 13.53
C ARG A 312 -8.58 -3.61 12.45
N VAL A 313 -7.50 -2.92 12.77
CA VAL A 313 -6.78 -2.05 11.81
C VAL A 313 -5.94 -2.93 10.90
N GLY A 314 -6.08 -2.77 9.58
CA GLY A 314 -5.28 -3.49 8.61
C GLY A 314 -3.78 -3.17 8.74
N ASP A 315 -2.97 -4.17 8.46
CA ASP A 315 -1.51 -4.12 8.59
C ASP A 315 -0.87 -2.98 7.77
N THR A 316 -1.35 -2.73 6.56
CA THR A 316 -0.81 -1.70 5.66
C THR A 316 -1.36 -0.29 5.91
N TRP A 317 -2.43 -0.13 6.71
CA TRP A 317 -3.10 1.18 6.83
C TRP A 317 -2.21 2.31 7.32
N PRO A 318 -1.28 2.14 8.29
CA PRO A 318 -0.40 3.22 8.72
C PRO A 318 0.89 3.38 7.91
N THR A 319 1.11 2.61 6.83
CA THR A 319 2.38 2.65 6.09
C THR A 319 2.76 4.04 5.59
N PHE A 320 1.81 4.85 5.15
CA PHE A 320 2.07 6.16 4.58
C PHE A 320 2.68 7.17 5.55
N ILE A 321 2.68 6.90 6.87
CA ILE A 321 3.22 7.83 7.88
C ILE A 321 4.72 7.63 8.14
N TRP A 322 5.24 6.42 7.95
CA TRP A 322 6.59 6.09 8.39
C TRP A 322 7.73 6.77 7.62
N PRO A 323 7.62 7.13 6.31
CA PRO A 323 8.63 7.96 5.66
C PRO A 323 8.89 9.27 6.38
N PHE A 324 7.82 9.92 6.90
CA PHE A 324 7.94 11.12 7.75
C PHE A 324 8.63 10.79 9.09
N GLY A 325 8.32 9.61 9.66
CA GLY A 325 8.93 9.14 10.90
C GLY A 325 10.43 8.90 10.77
N PHE A 326 10.87 8.23 9.69
CA PHE A 326 12.28 8.00 9.42
C PHE A 326 13.04 9.30 9.18
N ALA A 327 12.46 10.24 8.42
CA ALA A 327 13.02 11.57 8.25
C ALA A 327 13.16 12.30 9.59
N ALA A 328 12.08 12.36 10.39
CA ALA A 328 12.08 13.02 11.69
C ALA A 328 13.13 12.44 12.64
N ALA A 329 13.21 11.11 12.73
CA ALA A 329 14.16 10.41 13.61
C ALA A 329 15.62 10.65 13.18
N ALA A 330 15.92 10.57 11.88
CA ALA A 330 17.27 10.80 11.36
C ALA A 330 17.71 12.26 11.55
N ILE A 331 16.83 13.22 11.23
CA ILE A 331 17.09 14.66 11.46
C ILE A 331 17.31 14.93 12.93
N ASN A 332 16.43 14.41 13.80
CA ASN A 332 16.56 14.60 15.24
C ASN A 332 17.90 14.07 15.78
N LEU A 333 18.33 12.87 15.34
CA LEU A 333 19.61 12.28 15.73
C LEU A 333 20.78 13.23 15.42
N SER A 334 20.77 13.91 14.27
CA SER A 334 21.80 14.86 13.87
C SER A 334 21.80 16.16 14.68
N MET A 335 20.70 16.46 15.38
CA MET A 335 20.54 17.69 16.17
C MET A 335 20.89 17.52 17.64
N LEU A 336 20.99 16.28 18.16
CA LEU A 336 21.20 16.02 19.59
C LEU A 336 22.43 16.75 20.16
N GLN A 337 23.54 16.76 19.43
CA GLN A 337 24.77 17.46 19.87
C GLN A 337 24.57 18.97 19.90
N LYS A 338 23.91 19.54 18.90
CA LYS A 338 23.61 20.99 18.81
C LYS A 338 22.64 21.44 19.90
N GLU A 339 21.83 20.53 20.41
CA GLU A 339 20.84 20.79 21.47
C GLU A 339 21.40 20.59 22.89
N GLY A 340 22.68 20.23 23.02
CA GLY A 340 23.36 20.08 24.31
C GLY A 340 22.99 18.83 25.08
N TRP A 341 22.52 17.75 24.38
CA TRP A 341 22.30 16.46 25.03
C TRP A 341 23.61 15.87 25.52
N SER A 342 23.58 15.08 26.60
CA SER A 342 24.77 14.46 27.15
C SER A 342 25.48 13.54 26.15
N PRO A 343 26.82 13.49 26.15
CA PRO A 343 27.57 12.62 25.23
C PRO A 343 27.17 11.15 25.34
N SER A 344 26.83 10.68 26.56
CA SER A 344 26.36 9.31 26.79
C SER A 344 25.01 9.05 26.11
N PHE A 345 24.07 9.99 26.17
CA PHE A 345 22.76 9.86 25.48
C PHE A 345 22.95 9.85 23.97
N ILE A 346 23.79 10.73 23.43
CA ILE A 346 24.10 10.78 21.99
C ILE A 346 24.70 9.43 21.53
N ALA A 347 25.72 8.94 22.24
CA ALA A 347 26.37 7.65 21.93
C ALA A 347 25.38 6.48 21.99
N MET A 348 24.51 6.46 23.00
CA MET A 348 23.44 5.47 23.15
C MET A 348 22.46 5.53 21.98
N SER A 349 22.01 6.72 21.60
CA SER A 349 21.07 6.93 20.47
C SER A 349 21.66 6.41 19.15
N HIS A 350 22.92 6.75 18.84
CA HIS A 350 23.61 6.24 17.66
C HIS A 350 23.77 4.72 17.68
N ARG A 351 24.05 4.13 18.87
CA ARG A 351 24.15 2.68 19.03
C ARG A 351 22.82 1.98 18.72
N TRP A 352 21.72 2.46 19.28
CA TRP A 352 20.38 1.88 19.05
C TRP A 352 19.93 2.02 17.62
N VAL A 353 20.18 3.16 16.97
CA VAL A 353 19.90 3.36 15.53
C VAL A 353 20.70 2.35 14.70
N ARG A 354 21.99 2.14 14.99
CA ARG A 354 22.80 1.15 14.26
C ARG A 354 22.27 -0.27 14.45
N ILE A 355 21.94 -0.64 15.70
CA ILE A 355 21.33 -1.96 15.99
C ILE A 355 20.02 -2.13 15.22
N ALA A 356 19.14 -1.12 15.25
CA ALA A 356 17.86 -1.16 14.55
C ALA A 356 18.02 -1.37 13.04
N ILE A 357 18.93 -0.64 12.41
CA ILE A 357 19.19 -0.75 10.97
C ILE A 357 19.77 -2.12 10.62
N VAL A 358 20.83 -2.55 11.31
CA VAL A 358 21.51 -3.81 10.99
C VAL A 358 20.58 -5.01 11.22
N SER A 359 19.92 -5.07 12.39
CA SER A 359 18.99 -6.16 12.70
C SER A 359 17.76 -6.14 11.79
N GLY A 360 17.25 -4.96 11.43
CA GLY A 360 16.11 -4.82 10.55
C GLY A 360 16.43 -5.29 9.13
N ILE A 361 17.52 -4.83 8.52
CA ILE A 361 17.95 -5.30 7.19
C ILE A 361 18.22 -6.80 7.20
N ALA A 362 18.92 -7.32 8.23
CA ALA A 362 19.14 -8.75 8.36
C ALA A 362 17.82 -9.53 8.42
N PHE A 363 16.81 -9.02 9.14
CA PHE A 363 15.49 -9.63 9.23
C PHE A 363 14.76 -9.58 7.87
N VAL A 364 14.78 -8.44 7.17
CA VAL A 364 14.19 -8.31 5.82
C VAL A 364 14.81 -9.32 4.85
N VAL A 365 16.15 -9.43 4.84
CA VAL A 365 16.85 -10.40 3.98
C VAL A 365 16.50 -11.85 4.37
N ALA A 366 16.43 -12.15 5.67
CA ALA A 366 16.04 -13.48 6.15
C ALA A 366 14.61 -13.84 5.74
N VAL A 367 13.65 -12.90 5.84
CA VAL A 367 12.26 -13.11 5.39
C VAL A 367 12.20 -13.29 3.87
N CYS A 368 12.95 -12.49 3.12
CA CYS A 368 13.05 -12.65 1.66
C CYS A 368 13.60 -14.03 1.30
N PHE A 369 14.69 -14.46 1.95
CA PHE A 369 15.29 -15.78 1.76
C PHE A 369 14.30 -16.90 2.12
N TYR A 370 13.56 -16.75 3.23
CA TYR A 370 12.53 -17.72 3.60
C TYR A 370 11.52 -17.93 2.47
N TYR A 371 10.98 -16.85 1.90
CA TYR A 371 9.99 -16.97 0.83
C TYR A 371 10.58 -17.43 -0.51
N LEU A 372 11.85 -17.17 -0.79
CA LEU A 372 12.46 -17.55 -2.06
C LEU A 372 13.06 -18.95 -2.05
N ALA A 373 13.68 -19.39 -0.95
CA ALA A 373 14.51 -20.57 -0.90
C ALA A 373 13.97 -21.73 -0.06
N MET A 374 13.11 -21.46 0.96
CA MET A 374 12.65 -22.54 1.84
C MET A 374 11.45 -23.27 1.22
N PRO A 375 11.52 -24.61 1.08
CA PRO A 375 10.46 -25.40 0.45
C PRO A 375 9.28 -25.70 1.38
N PHE A 376 9.42 -25.47 2.68
CA PHE A 376 8.41 -25.80 3.69
C PHE A 376 7.91 -24.53 4.41
N ASN A 377 6.67 -24.60 4.90
CA ASN A 377 6.03 -23.53 5.64
C ASN A 377 6.05 -23.84 7.14
N PHE A 378 6.93 -23.17 7.93
CA PHE A 378 6.92 -23.29 9.40
C PHE A 378 6.09 -22.21 10.10
N ILE A 379 5.52 -21.25 9.38
CA ILE A 379 4.55 -20.28 9.92
C ILE A 379 3.16 -20.94 10.06
N GLY A 380 2.90 -21.98 9.26
CA GLY A 380 1.65 -22.70 9.27
C GLY A 380 0.52 -21.94 8.54
N ARG A 381 -0.73 -22.13 8.98
CA ARG A 381 -1.91 -21.51 8.35
C ARG A 381 -1.98 -19.99 8.49
N THR A 382 -1.16 -19.41 9.35
CA THR A 382 -1.09 -17.95 9.54
C THR A 382 -0.07 -17.28 8.64
N ASP A 383 0.59 -18.03 7.74
CA ASP A 383 1.52 -17.47 6.76
C ASP A 383 0.81 -16.44 5.88
N PRO A 384 1.26 -15.16 5.91
CA PRO A 384 0.57 -14.09 5.17
C PRO A 384 0.71 -14.20 3.65
N VAL A 385 1.72 -14.91 3.13
CA VAL A 385 1.84 -15.20 1.69
C VAL A 385 1.01 -16.44 1.36
N GLY A 386 1.15 -17.51 2.13
CA GLY A 386 0.38 -18.73 1.95
C GLY A 386 -1.13 -18.54 2.12
N GLY A 387 -1.55 -17.59 2.94
CA GLY A 387 -2.96 -17.22 3.09
C GLY A 387 -3.60 -16.70 1.79
N GLU A 388 -2.80 -16.21 0.86
CA GLU A 388 -3.27 -15.56 -0.37
C GLU A 388 -2.74 -16.21 -1.67
N ALA A 389 -1.82 -17.18 -1.63
CA ALA A 389 -1.18 -17.85 -2.77
C ALA A 389 -1.56 -19.35 -2.85
N GLY A 390 -1.01 -20.10 -3.83
CA GLY A 390 -1.17 -21.55 -3.95
C GLY A 390 -2.47 -21.98 -4.62
N PHE A 391 -2.90 -21.26 -5.65
CA PHE A 391 -4.15 -21.56 -6.39
C PHE A 391 -3.97 -22.55 -7.55
N GLU A 392 -2.75 -22.99 -7.86
CA GLU A 392 -2.45 -23.79 -9.05
C GLU A 392 -3.26 -25.09 -9.10
N ALA A 393 -3.36 -25.81 -7.97
CA ALA A 393 -4.12 -27.06 -7.90
C ALA A 393 -5.61 -26.84 -8.18
N ILE A 394 -6.18 -25.75 -7.64
CA ILE A 394 -7.58 -25.37 -7.86
C ILE A 394 -7.82 -25.06 -9.33
N VAL A 395 -6.92 -24.29 -9.95
CA VAL A 395 -7.01 -23.92 -11.37
C VAL A 395 -6.91 -25.15 -12.26
N GLN A 396 -5.94 -26.03 -12.02
CA GLN A 396 -5.75 -27.28 -12.81
C GLN A 396 -6.98 -28.19 -12.71
N ARG A 397 -7.56 -28.36 -11.52
CA ARG A 397 -8.77 -29.16 -11.35
C ARG A 397 -9.99 -28.50 -12.00
N THR A 398 -10.14 -27.18 -11.87
CA THR A 398 -11.19 -26.43 -12.56
C THR A 398 -11.09 -26.60 -14.07
N GLU A 399 -9.89 -26.50 -14.64
CA GLU A 399 -9.66 -26.69 -16.08
C GLU A 399 -9.99 -28.13 -16.55
N ALA A 400 -9.62 -29.12 -15.75
CA ALA A 400 -9.97 -30.52 -16.04
C ALA A 400 -11.50 -30.74 -16.04
N GLU A 401 -12.21 -30.20 -15.06
CA GLU A 401 -13.69 -30.31 -15.00
C GLU A 401 -14.40 -29.50 -16.09
N LEU A 402 -13.87 -28.33 -16.52
CA LEU A 402 -14.36 -27.62 -17.70
C LEU A 402 -14.31 -28.50 -18.95
N GLN A 403 -13.17 -29.16 -19.19
CA GLN A 403 -12.99 -30.05 -20.35
C GLN A 403 -13.91 -31.28 -20.30
N LYS A 404 -13.99 -31.92 -19.12
CA LYS A 404 -14.79 -33.13 -18.89
C LYS A 404 -16.30 -32.89 -19.02
N THR A 405 -16.78 -31.76 -18.53
CA THR A 405 -18.22 -31.45 -18.51
C THR A 405 -18.69 -30.67 -19.73
N GLY A 406 -17.78 -30.15 -20.56
CA GLY A 406 -18.08 -29.23 -21.65
C GLY A 406 -18.56 -27.87 -21.17
N ALA A 407 -18.25 -27.48 -19.92
CA ALA A 407 -18.63 -26.18 -19.38
C ALA A 407 -17.84 -25.06 -20.05
N THR A 408 -18.51 -23.92 -20.27
CA THR A 408 -17.97 -22.77 -21.02
C THR A 408 -17.61 -21.58 -20.15
N TRP A 409 -17.97 -21.59 -18.85
CA TRP A 409 -17.75 -20.48 -17.93
C TRP A 409 -17.58 -20.96 -16.49
N ILE A 410 -17.07 -20.06 -15.64
CA ILE A 410 -16.80 -20.32 -14.22
C ILE A 410 -17.58 -19.32 -13.36
N ALA A 411 -18.21 -19.81 -12.28
CA ALA A 411 -18.89 -19.03 -11.27
C ALA A 411 -18.14 -19.07 -9.93
N THR A 412 -18.17 -17.98 -9.17
CA THR A 412 -17.67 -17.94 -7.79
C THR A 412 -18.39 -16.89 -6.96
N THR A 413 -18.35 -17.02 -5.63
CA THR A 413 -19.00 -16.14 -4.65
C THR A 413 -18.03 -15.24 -3.87
N ASP A 414 -16.73 -15.42 -4.03
CA ASP A 414 -15.70 -14.69 -3.30
C ASP A 414 -14.83 -13.88 -4.28
N TYR A 415 -14.62 -12.58 -3.99
CA TYR A 415 -13.84 -11.70 -4.85
C TYR A 415 -12.37 -12.12 -5.01
N ARG A 416 -11.79 -12.78 -3.99
CA ARG A 416 -10.40 -13.27 -4.03
C ARG A 416 -10.28 -14.44 -5.00
N THR A 417 -11.21 -15.39 -4.87
CA THR A 417 -11.30 -16.54 -5.78
C THR A 417 -11.56 -16.07 -7.21
N TYR A 418 -12.49 -15.12 -7.40
CA TYR A 418 -12.74 -14.50 -8.70
C TYR A 418 -11.47 -13.91 -9.31
N ALA A 419 -10.74 -13.11 -8.53
CA ALA A 419 -9.53 -12.44 -9.01
C ALA A 419 -8.44 -13.43 -9.41
N MET A 420 -8.22 -14.49 -8.61
CA MET A 420 -7.23 -15.53 -8.92
C MET A 420 -7.63 -16.36 -10.14
N LEU A 421 -8.88 -16.76 -10.24
CA LEU A 421 -9.36 -17.48 -11.44
C LEU A 421 -9.25 -16.60 -12.69
N ARG A 422 -9.61 -15.31 -12.62
CA ARG A 422 -9.40 -14.36 -13.73
C ARG A 422 -7.94 -14.22 -14.11
N TRP A 423 -7.02 -14.17 -13.14
CA TRP A 423 -5.58 -14.11 -13.38
C TRP A 423 -5.07 -15.34 -14.13
N PHE A 424 -5.39 -16.54 -13.67
CA PHE A 424 -4.88 -17.78 -14.26
C PHE A 424 -5.53 -18.13 -15.60
N PHE A 425 -6.84 -17.91 -15.73
CA PHE A 425 -7.54 -18.16 -17.01
C PHE A 425 -7.34 -17.06 -18.04
N ASN A 426 -6.96 -15.86 -17.62
CA ASN A 426 -6.60 -14.71 -18.47
C ASN A 426 -7.55 -14.52 -19.67
N ASN A 427 -8.85 -14.39 -19.41
CA ASN A 427 -9.93 -14.25 -20.39
C ASN A 427 -10.13 -15.42 -21.37
N ARG A 428 -9.44 -16.56 -21.21
CA ARG A 428 -9.71 -17.78 -22.00
C ARG A 428 -11.09 -18.37 -21.72
N VAL A 429 -11.54 -18.22 -20.48
CA VAL A 429 -12.85 -18.66 -20.01
C VAL A 429 -13.49 -17.51 -19.22
N PRO A 430 -14.76 -17.17 -19.46
CA PRO A 430 -15.46 -16.18 -18.64
C PRO A 430 -15.52 -16.63 -17.17
N VAL A 431 -15.08 -15.77 -16.27
CA VAL A 431 -15.24 -15.96 -14.82
C VAL A 431 -16.21 -14.93 -14.29
N VAL A 432 -17.25 -15.36 -13.59
CA VAL A 432 -18.32 -14.51 -13.08
C VAL A 432 -18.37 -14.58 -11.55
N GLN A 433 -18.26 -13.43 -10.94
CA GLN A 433 -18.55 -13.27 -9.52
C GLN A 433 -20.06 -13.01 -9.37
N ILE A 434 -20.78 -13.88 -8.64
CA ILE A 434 -22.24 -13.94 -8.73
C ILE A 434 -22.99 -13.24 -7.59
N ASN A 435 -22.34 -12.89 -6.49
CA ASN A 435 -22.99 -12.34 -5.29
C ASN A 435 -22.48 -10.97 -4.83
N GLU A 436 -21.23 -10.61 -5.10
CA GLU A 436 -20.65 -9.33 -4.68
C GLU A 436 -20.67 -8.30 -5.84
N ARG A 437 -21.77 -8.24 -6.60
CA ARG A 437 -21.86 -7.42 -7.83
C ARG A 437 -21.60 -5.93 -7.59
N GLY A 438 -21.91 -5.43 -6.40
CA GLY A 438 -21.63 -4.04 -6.02
C GLY A 438 -20.14 -3.63 -6.11
N ARG A 439 -19.22 -4.59 -6.03
CA ARG A 439 -17.77 -4.32 -6.20
C ARG A 439 -17.37 -4.04 -7.64
N TYR A 440 -18.19 -4.50 -8.61
CA TYR A 440 -17.86 -4.52 -10.05
C TYR A 440 -18.69 -3.52 -10.84
N GLN A 441 -19.21 -2.48 -10.19
CA GLN A 441 -19.96 -1.41 -10.84
C GLN A 441 -19.09 -0.72 -11.90
N GLY A 442 -19.63 -0.67 -13.12
CA GLY A 442 -18.94 -0.11 -14.29
C GLY A 442 -17.93 -1.04 -14.96
N PHE A 443 -17.73 -2.27 -14.46
CA PHE A 443 -16.91 -3.26 -15.16
C PHE A 443 -17.61 -3.76 -16.42
N ARG A 444 -16.80 -4.14 -17.41
CA ARG A 444 -17.32 -4.77 -18.62
C ARG A 444 -17.96 -6.11 -18.28
N GLU A 445 -19.22 -6.28 -18.69
CA GLU A 445 -19.90 -7.55 -18.53
C GLU A 445 -19.26 -8.64 -19.40
N PRO A 446 -19.19 -9.88 -18.91
CA PRO A 446 -18.68 -11.00 -19.70
C PRO A 446 -19.61 -11.30 -20.88
N ASP A 447 -19.09 -12.05 -21.86
CA ASP A 447 -19.87 -12.47 -23.02
C ASP A 447 -21.00 -13.43 -22.62
N MET A 448 -22.22 -12.92 -22.60
CA MET A 448 -23.40 -13.67 -22.21
C MET A 448 -23.74 -14.84 -23.15
N SER A 449 -23.24 -14.83 -24.39
CA SER A 449 -23.45 -15.94 -25.33
C SER A 449 -22.73 -17.23 -24.86
N GLN A 450 -21.68 -17.09 -24.06
CA GLN A 450 -20.94 -18.21 -23.49
C GLN A 450 -21.49 -18.66 -22.12
N ILE A 451 -22.39 -17.92 -21.51
CA ILE A 451 -22.89 -18.12 -20.14
C ILE A 451 -24.35 -18.56 -20.15
N ALA A 452 -25.23 -17.79 -20.81
CA ALA A 452 -26.67 -18.00 -20.77
C ALA A 452 -27.06 -19.35 -21.36
N GLY A 453 -27.70 -20.20 -20.55
CA GLY A 453 -28.14 -21.53 -20.95
C GLY A 453 -27.03 -22.59 -21.10
N HIS A 454 -25.77 -22.18 -20.93
CA HIS A 454 -24.62 -23.10 -20.99
C HIS A 454 -24.28 -23.68 -19.62
N THR A 455 -23.57 -24.82 -19.63
CA THR A 455 -23.03 -25.44 -18.42
C THR A 455 -21.88 -24.56 -17.89
N GLY A 456 -21.89 -24.31 -16.58
CA GLY A 456 -20.82 -23.64 -15.85
C GLY A 456 -20.20 -24.51 -14.79
N ILE A 457 -19.01 -24.13 -14.34
CA ILE A 457 -18.35 -24.71 -13.15
C ILE A 457 -18.37 -23.67 -12.04
N TYR A 458 -18.89 -24.04 -10.88
CA TYR A 458 -18.76 -23.27 -9.67
C TYR A 458 -17.50 -23.65 -8.90
N VAL A 459 -16.75 -22.64 -8.44
CA VAL A 459 -15.58 -22.81 -7.57
C VAL A 459 -15.77 -21.94 -6.33
N GLY A 460 -15.95 -22.56 -5.19
CA GLY A 460 -16.20 -21.89 -3.92
C GLY A 460 -15.33 -22.39 -2.78
N ARG A 461 -14.94 -21.48 -1.89
CA ARG A 461 -14.19 -21.80 -0.66
C ARG A 461 -15.12 -22.44 0.36
N GLU A 462 -14.66 -23.46 1.08
CA GLU A 462 -15.37 -24.11 2.17
C GLU A 462 -14.82 -23.74 3.57
N PRO A 463 -15.66 -23.48 4.56
CA PRO A 463 -17.09 -23.18 4.41
C PRO A 463 -17.28 -21.83 3.69
N ASP A 464 -18.33 -21.73 2.87
CA ASP A 464 -18.74 -20.46 2.30
C ASP A 464 -19.41 -19.62 3.39
N ASN A 465 -18.61 -18.81 4.08
CA ASN A 465 -19.06 -17.93 5.16
C ASN A 465 -19.65 -16.60 4.62
N ASN A 466 -19.82 -16.47 3.31
CA ASN A 466 -20.38 -15.28 2.74
C ASN A 466 -21.89 -15.21 3.07
N PRO A 467 -22.36 -14.14 3.74
CA PRO A 467 -23.79 -13.99 4.10
C PRO A 467 -24.73 -14.08 2.90
N SER A 468 -24.25 -13.74 1.71
CA SER A 468 -25.05 -13.84 0.48
C SER A 468 -25.06 -15.23 -0.15
N ALA A 469 -24.29 -16.17 0.33
CA ALA A 469 -24.30 -17.54 -0.18
C ALA A 469 -25.72 -18.15 -0.12
N ALA A 470 -26.51 -17.81 0.91
CA ALA A 470 -27.90 -18.20 1.02
C ALA A 470 -28.81 -17.59 -0.06
N LEU A 471 -28.50 -16.38 -0.54
CA LEU A 471 -29.30 -15.69 -1.57
C LEU A 471 -29.16 -16.35 -2.94
N TRP A 472 -27.93 -16.69 -3.34
CA TRP A 472 -27.73 -17.33 -4.62
C TRP A 472 -27.93 -18.86 -4.57
N ALA A 473 -27.88 -19.49 -3.40
CA ALA A 473 -28.29 -20.89 -3.23
C ALA A 473 -29.78 -21.11 -3.58
N SER A 474 -30.60 -20.05 -3.53
CA SER A 474 -32.01 -20.08 -3.95
C SER A 474 -32.21 -19.85 -5.46
N VAL A 475 -31.16 -19.48 -6.21
CA VAL A 475 -31.25 -19.34 -7.68
C VAL A 475 -31.43 -20.73 -8.29
N PRO A 476 -32.47 -20.96 -9.11
CA PRO A 476 -32.80 -22.29 -9.61
C PRO A 476 -31.78 -22.77 -10.65
N ALA A 477 -30.70 -23.35 -10.17
CA ALA A 477 -29.73 -24.06 -10.99
C ALA A 477 -29.63 -25.50 -10.47
N LYS A 478 -29.54 -26.44 -11.36
CA LYS A 478 -29.15 -27.79 -10.96
C LYS A 478 -27.69 -27.77 -10.62
N ARG A 479 -27.35 -28.09 -9.38
CA ARG A 479 -25.99 -28.17 -8.84
C ARG A 479 -25.64 -29.64 -8.67
N GLU A 480 -24.50 -30.03 -9.24
CA GLU A 480 -23.95 -31.37 -9.10
C GLU A 480 -22.53 -31.24 -8.48
N PRO A 481 -22.31 -31.71 -7.24
CA PRO A 481 -20.97 -31.75 -6.67
C PRO A 481 -20.07 -32.64 -7.52
N LEU A 482 -18.87 -32.14 -7.85
CA LEU A 482 -17.87 -32.88 -8.60
C LEU A 482 -16.75 -33.35 -7.72
N GLU A 483 -16.01 -32.42 -7.13
CA GLU A 483 -14.89 -32.72 -6.24
C GLU A 483 -14.63 -31.63 -5.20
N LYS A 484 -13.79 -32.00 -4.19
CA LYS A 484 -13.24 -31.06 -3.23
C LYS A 484 -11.73 -31.02 -3.39
N VAL A 485 -11.18 -29.81 -3.45
CA VAL A 485 -9.74 -29.57 -3.69
C VAL A 485 -9.17 -28.78 -2.54
N ASP A 486 -8.09 -29.29 -1.95
CA ASP A 486 -7.34 -28.55 -0.95
C ASP A 486 -6.38 -27.56 -1.61
N ARG A 487 -6.43 -26.31 -1.19
CA ARG A 487 -5.42 -25.31 -1.51
C ARG A 487 -4.24 -25.49 -0.57
N VAL A 488 -3.11 -25.90 -1.13
CA VAL A 488 -1.91 -26.25 -0.38
C VAL A 488 -0.82 -25.21 -0.63
N TRP A 489 -0.20 -24.72 0.43
CA TRP A 489 0.98 -23.88 0.38
C TRP A 489 2.13 -24.53 1.13
N ARG A 490 3.18 -24.94 0.41
CA ARG A 490 4.39 -25.57 0.98
C ARG A 490 4.08 -26.68 1.98
N GLY A 491 3.21 -27.60 1.57
CA GLY A 491 2.81 -28.76 2.36
C GLY A 491 1.73 -28.53 3.43
N ILE A 492 1.28 -27.32 3.62
CA ILE A 492 0.20 -26.97 4.57
C ILE A 492 -1.10 -26.72 3.82
N VAL A 493 -2.17 -27.39 4.20
CA VAL A 493 -3.53 -27.11 3.71
C VAL A 493 -3.99 -25.78 4.30
N MET A 494 -4.14 -24.79 3.45
CA MET A 494 -4.58 -23.43 3.82
C MET A 494 -6.11 -23.35 3.88
N ASP A 495 -6.78 -23.78 2.81
CA ASP A 495 -8.24 -23.80 2.64
C ASP A 495 -8.65 -25.01 1.82
N ARG A 496 -9.96 -25.26 1.78
CA ARG A 496 -10.59 -26.26 0.90
C ARG A 496 -11.59 -25.56 -0.01
N TYR A 497 -11.69 -26.03 -1.23
CA TYR A 497 -12.62 -25.54 -2.25
C TYR A 497 -13.54 -26.66 -2.73
N SER A 498 -14.81 -26.33 -2.99
CA SER A 498 -15.73 -27.19 -3.72
C SER A 498 -15.74 -26.80 -5.20
N ILE A 499 -15.76 -27.81 -6.07
CA ILE A 499 -15.99 -27.66 -7.51
C ILE A 499 -17.31 -28.36 -7.82
N GLU A 500 -18.24 -27.62 -8.44
CA GLU A 500 -19.60 -28.08 -8.72
C GLU A 500 -19.98 -27.73 -10.16
N LYS A 501 -20.78 -28.59 -10.79
CA LYS A 501 -21.33 -28.33 -12.12
C LYS A 501 -22.67 -27.61 -11.99
N PHE A 502 -22.84 -26.55 -12.77
CA PHE A 502 -24.05 -25.76 -12.89
C PHE A 502 -24.69 -25.97 -14.25
N THR A 503 -26.02 -26.24 -14.27
CA THR A 503 -26.79 -26.36 -15.51
C THR A 503 -28.11 -25.60 -15.37
N GLY A 504 -28.54 -24.97 -16.49
CA GLY A 504 -29.83 -24.33 -16.56
C GLY A 504 -29.96 -22.98 -15.85
N TRP A 505 -28.83 -22.32 -15.56
CA TRP A 505 -28.79 -21.04 -14.87
C TRP A 505 -28.29 -19.90 -15.77
N THR A 506 -28.98 -18.76 -15.68
CA THR A 506 -28.54 -17.51 -16.29
C THR A 506 -28.30 -16.49 -15.18
N PRO A 507 -27.05 -16.06 -14.96
CA PRO A 507 -26.76 -15.11 -13.92
C PRO A 507 -27.39 -13.74 -14.21
N LEU A 508 -27.98 -13.13 -13.19
CA LEU A 508 -28.34 -11.72 -13.19
C LEU A 508 -27.05 -10.92 -12.98
N LEU A 509 -26.40 -10.54 -14.08
CA LEU A 509 -25.13 -9.78 -14.04
C LEU A 509 -25.33 -8.33 -13.60
N SER A 510 -26.50 -7.75 -13.87
CA SER A 510 -26.91 -6.42 -13.44
C SER A 510 -28.23 -6.51 -12.69
N PRO A 511 -28.21 -6.98 -11.41
CA PRO A 511 -29.43 -7.01 -10.62
C PRO A 511 -29.97 -5.60 -10.40
N PRO A 512 -31.29 -5.42 -10.18
CA PRO A 512 -31.87 -4.12 -9.88
C PRO A 512 -31.16 -3.44 -8.71
N PRO A 513 -31.08 -2.09 -8.66
CA PRO A 513 -30.37 -1.35 -7.59
C PRO A 513 -30.84 -1.66 -6.17
N ASP A 514 -32.09 -2.05 -6.02
CA ASP A 514 -32.74 -2.47 -4.77
C ASP A 514 -32.55 -3.96 -4.44
N SER A 515 -31.91 -4.72 -5.32
CA SER A 515 -31.60 -6.12 -5.07
C SER A 515 -30.60 -6.26 -3.90
N PRO A 516 -30.81 -7.24 -2.99
CA PRO A 516 -29.83 -7.58 -1.95
C PRO A 516 -28.43 -7.87 -2.51
N LEU A 517 -28.31 -8.33 -3.75
CA LEU A 517 -27.03 -8.59 -4.44
C LEU A 517 -26.25 -7.30 -4.75
N PHE A 518 -26.90 -6.14 -4.72
CA PHE A 518 -26.27 -4.81 -4.85
C PHE A 518 -26.00 -4.12 -3.52
N ASP A 519 -26.46 -4.72 -2.41
CA ASP A 519 -26.29 -4.09 -1.11
C ASP A 519 -24.83 -4.17 -0.65
N TRP A 520 -24.11 -3.06 -0.84
CA TRP A 520 -22.71 -2.90 -0.41
C TRP A 520 -22.55 -2.87 1.12
N ARG A 521 -23.65 -2.73 1.91
CA ARG A 521 -23.58 -2.62 3.38
C ARG A 521 -23.04 -3.87 4.04
N TRP A 522 -23.18 -5.04 3.44
CA TRP A 522 -22.61 -6.27 3.95
C TRP A 522 -21.25 -6.65 3.32
N LEU A 523 -20.73 -5.81 2.40
CA LEU A 523 -19.34 -5.88 1.96
C LEU A 523 -18.40 -5.12 2.93
N ALA A 524 -18.92 -4.24 3.79
CA ALA A 524 -18.20 -3.46 4.76
C ALA A 524 -18.03 -4.22 6.09
#